data_33cfc110fa71a978ef11bf512f5a9b8b
#
_entry.id   33cfc110fa71a978ef11bf512f5a9b8b
#
_cell.length_a   1.000
_cell.length_b   1.000
_cell.length_c   1.000
_cell.angle_alpha   90.00
_cell.angle_beta   90.00
_cell.angle_gamma   90.00
#
_symmetry.space_group_name_H-M   'P 1'
#
loop_
_entity.id
_entity.type
_entity.pdbx_description
1 polymer ?
#
loop_
_entity_poly.entity_id
_entity_poly.type
_entity_poly.pdbx_seq_one_letter_code
_entity_poly.pdbx_strand_id
1 'polypeptide(L)'
;MYLSQPSHENLTELMSWFSSEEELSFWSGPNFSFPFDFNSFKSDLKLESLPSFALLSAQAELLGFGQYYLRLGKCHLCRLVINPIFRGQGIAAHLIQQLSVRGKADLNANSSSLFVVQNNGSAIKTYEKSGFTVACYPEKITVKDCLYMVND
;
A
#
# COMPACT_ATOMS: atom_id res chain seq x y z
N MET A 1 10.64 -13.48 4.02
CA MET A 1 9.41 -12.71 3.77
C MET A 1 8.91 -13.00 2.37
N TYR A 2 7.62 -13.23 2.23
CA TYR A 2 7.01 -13.54 0.94
C TYR A 2 5.61 -12.94 0.83
N LEU A 3 5.17 -12.68 -0.41
CA LEU A 3 3.82 -12.21 -0.70
C LEU A 3 2.86 -13.38 -0.85
N SER A 4 1.66 -13.22 -0.30
CA SER A 4 0.58 -14.19 -0.41
C SER A 4 -0.74 -13.45 -0.58
N GLN A 5 -1.72 -14.09 -1.21
CA GLN A 5 -3.07 -13.54 -1.18
C GLN A 5 -3.54 -13.48 0.27
N PRO A 6 -4.18 -12.38 0.70
CA PRO A 6 -4.59 -12.26 2.09
C PRO A 6 -5.68 -13.24 2.44
N SER A 7 -5.49 -13.96 3.55
CA SER A 7 -6.50 -14.84 4.13
C SER A 7 -7.53 -14.05 4.92
N HIS A 8 -8.64 -14.70 5.31
CA HIS A 8 -9.60 -14.09 6.21
C HIS A 8 -8.94 -13.62 7.51
N GLU A 9 -8.03 -14.42 8.04
CA GLU A 9 -7.31 -14.11 9.29
C GLU A 9 -6.38 -12.90 9.08
N ASN A 10 -5.70 -12.82 7.93
CA ASN A 10 -4.87 -11.67 7.59
C ASN A 10 -5.70 -10.39 7.53
N LEU A 11 -6.86 -10.43 6.90
CA LEU A 11 -7.74 -9.27 6.80
C LEU A 11 -8.29 -8.84 8.16
N THR A 12 -8.64 -9.79 9.01
CA THR A 12 -9.11 -9.50 10.37
C THR A 12 -8.02 -8.83 11.19
N GLU A 13 -6.79 -9.30 11.09
CA GLU A 13 -5.66 -8.67 11.77
C GLU A 13 -5.39 -7.27 11.20
N LEU A 14 -5.42 -7.11 9.88
CA LEU A 14 -5.24 -5.82 9.22
C LEU A 14 -6.24 -4.79 9.75
N MET A 15 -7.51 -5.17 9.87
CA MET A 15 -8.55 -4.29 10.42
C MET A 15 -8.19 -3.76 11.81
N SER A 16 -7.57 -4.59 12.62
CA SER A 16 -7.22 -4.23 14.00
C SER A 16 -6.13 -3.14 14.10
N TRP A 17 -5.45 -2.84 12.98
CA TRP A 17 -4.40 -1.82 12.97
C TRP A 17 -4.95 -0.39 12.89
N PHE A 18 -6.24 -0.24 12.61
CA PHE A 18 -6.87 1.08 12.44
C PHE A 18 -7.93 1.30 13.51
N SER A 19 -7.63 2.13 14.49
CA SER A 19 -8.50 2.38 15.65
C SER A 19 -9.34 3.64 15.52
N SER A 20 -9.08 4.48 14.52
CA SER A 20 -9.81 5.72 14.30
C SER A 20 -10.06 5.97 12.81
N GLU A 21 -11.05 6.81 12.53
CA GLU A 21 -11.35 7.24 11.16
C GLU A 21 -10.16 7.96 10.53
N GLU A 22 -9.44 8.76 11.33
CA GLU A 22 -8.26 9.48 10.87
C GLU A 22 -7.15 8.52 10.43
N GLU A 23 -6.84 7.53 11.25
CA GLU A 23 -5.83 6.51 10.89
C GLU A 23 -6.23 5.75 9.63
N LEU A 24 -7.50 5.37 9.53
CA LEU A 24 -8.02 4.65 8.37
C LEU A 24 -7.90 5.51 7.11
N SER A 25 -8.39 6.75 7.16
CA SER A 25 -8.39 7.66 6.01
C SER A 25 -6.98 7.98 5.53
N PHE A 26 -6.04 8.11 6.45
CA PHE A 26 -4.64 8.39 6.15
C PHE A 26 -4.02 7.28 5.29
N TRP A 27 -4.41 6.04 5.54
CA TRP A 27 -3.94 4.87 4.80
C TRP A 27 -4.76 4.58 3.55
N SER A 28 -6.08 4.61 3.68
CA SER A 28 -7.00 4.10 2.65
C SER A 28 -7.41 5.14 1.61
N GLY A 29 -7.31 6.43 1.96
CA GLY A 29 -7.98 7.49 1.24
C GLY A 29 -9.44 7.64 1.66
N PRO A 30 -10.23 8.47 0.96
CA PRO A 30 -11.50 8.96 1.46
C PRO A 30 -12.71 8.01 1.33
N ASN A 31 -12.54 6.87 0.68
CA ASN A 31 -13.70 6.06 0.25
C ASN A 31 -14.00 4.86 1.15
N PHE A 32 -13.34 4.74 2.30
CA PHE A 32 -13.63 3.66 3.25
C PHE A 32 -14.70 4.09 4.25
N SER A 33 -15.60 3.15 4.55
CA SER A 33 -16.61 3.35 5.59
C SER A 33 -15.99 3.29 6.97
N PHE A 34 -16.43 4.17 7.89
CA PHE A 34 -16.06 4.12 9.30
C PHE A 34 -17.25 4.51 10.17
N PRO A 35 -17.57 3.74 11.20
CA PRO A 35 -16.94 2.46 11.58
C PRO A 35 -17.18 1.38 10.52
N PHE A 36 -16.29 0.40 10.48
CA PHE A 36 -16.36 -0.69 9.51
C PHE A 36 -16.61 -2.04 10.22
N ASP A 37 -17.19 -2.97 9.48
CA ASP A 37 -17.18 -4.39 9.83
C ASP A 37 -16.32 -5.14 8.80
N PHE A 38 -16.20 -6.46 8.97
CA PHE A 38 -15.40 -7.27 8.04
C PHE A 38 -15.89 -7.17 6.60
N ASN A 39 -17.20 -7.19 6.40
CA ASN A 39 -17.77 -7.15 5.05
C ASN A 39 -17.54 -5.82 4.36
N SER A 40 -17.77 -4.70 5.07
CA SER A 40 -17.56 -3.37 4.49
C SER A 40 -16.07 -3.11 4.21
N PHE A 41 -15.19 -3.52 5.12
CA PHE A 41 -13.74 -3.38 4.96
C PHE A 41 -13.26 -4.16 3.73
N LYS A 42 -13.67 -5.42 3.61
CA LYS A 42 -13.30 -6.27 2.49
C LYS A 42 -13.82 -5.70 1.17
N SER A 43 -15.06 -5.20 1.15
CA SER A 43 -15.66 -4.58 -0.02
C SER A 43 -14.91 -3.30 -0.42
N ASP A 44 -14.58 -2.46 0.55
CA ASP A 44 -13.87 -1.20 0.29
C ASP A 44 -12.43 -1.42 -0.17
N LEU A 45 -11.79 -2.53 0.19
CA LEU A 45 -10.48 -2.93 -0.34
C LEU A 45 -10.52 -3.33 -1.81
N LYS A 46 -11.70 -3.67 -2.33
CA LYS A 46 -11.88 -4.08 -3.73
C LYS A 46 -10.99 -5.28 -4.11
N LEU A 47 -10.97 -6.28 -3.25
CA LEU A 47 -10.12 -7.47 -3.41
C LEU A 47 -10.35 -8.20 -4.72
N GLU A 48 -11.57 -8.16 -5.26
CA GLU A 48 -11.91 -8.83 -6.52
C GLU A 48 -11.33 -8.13 -7.75
N SER A 49 -11.09 -6.82 -7.67
CA SER A 49 -10.62 -6.02 -8.80
C SER A 49 -9.19 -5.52 -8.65
N LEU A 50 -8.67 -5.42 -7.42
CA LEU A 50 -7.31 -4.96 -7.16
C LEU A 50 -6.43 -6.12 -6.68
N PRO A 51 -5.31 -6.38 -7.34
CA PRO A 51 -4.29 -7.29 -6.81
C PRO A 51 -3.88 -6.86 -5.40
N SER A 52 -4.03 -7.77 -4.45
CA SER A 52 -3.88 -7.47 -3.02
C SER A 52 -3.01 -8.55 -2.39
N PHE A 53 -2.03 -8.15 -1.59
CA PHE A 53 -1.07 -9.09 -1.02
C PHE A 53 -0.77 -8.78 0.44
N ALA A 54 -0.72 -9.87 1.22
CA ALA A 54 -0.13 -9.86 2.55
C ALA A 54 1.35 -10.20 2.42
N LEU A 55 2.19 -9.47 3.14
CA LEU A 55 3.60 -9.82 3.29
C LEU A 55 3.72 -10.65 4.57
N LEU A 56 4.19 -11.88 4.43
CA LEU A 56 4.27 -12.83 5.52
C LEU A 56 5.72 -13.18 5.85
N SER A 57 5.99 -13.46 7.13
CA SER A 57 7.27 -14.00 7.57
C SER A 57 7.35 -15.49 7.24
N ALA A 58 8.53 -16.10 7.47
CA ALA A 58 8.72 -17.54 7.32
C ALA A 58 7.76 -18.35 8.21
N GLN A 59 7.29 -17.78 9.31
CA GLN A 59 6.33 -18.40 10.23
C GLN A 59 4.88 -17.99 9.93
N ALA A 60 4.63 -17.38 8.78
CA ALA A 60 3.32 -16.90 8.35
C ALA A 60 2.73 -15.78 9.22
N GLU A 61 3.57 -15.03 9.92
CA GLU A 61 3.15 -13.82 10.62
C GLU A 61 2.85 -12.70 9.62
N LEU A 62 1.78 -11.95 9.83
CA LEU A 62 1.44 -10.82 8.96
C LEU A 62 2.34 -9.64 9.26
N LEU A 63 3.23 -9.33 8.33
CA LEU A 63 4.19 -8.22 8.44
C LEU A 63 3.69 -6.94 7.81
N GLY A 64 2.91 -7.05 6.75
CA GLY A 64 2.40 -5.90 6.04
C GLY A 64 1.38 -6.26 4.99
N PHE A 65 0.87 -5.24 4.31
CA PHE A 65 -0.16 -5.40 3.28
C PHE A 65 0.01 -4.31 2.24
N GLY A 66 -0.33 -4.61 1.00
CA GLY A 66 -0.34 -3.62 -0.06
C GLY A 66 -1.13 -4.09 -1.27
N GLN A 67 -1.45 -3.14 -2.12
CA GLN A 67 -2.18 -3.37 -3.36
C GLN A 67 -1.48 -2.64 -4.50
N TYR A 68 -1.77 -3.04 -5.73
CA TYR A 68 -1.30 -2.30 -6.90
C TYR A 68 -2.33 -2.35 -8.02
N TYR A 69 -2.23 -1.40 -8.93
CA TYR A 69 -3.02 -1.38 -10.17
C TYR A 69 -2.28 -0.57 -11.22
N LEU A 70 -2.67 -0.74 -12.47
CA LEU A 70 -2.07 0.02 -13.56
C LEU A 70 -2.59 1.46 -13.55
N ARG A 71 -1.68 2.42 -13.48
CA ARG A 71 -2.02 3.85 -13.52
C ARG A 71 -0.98 4.58 -14.38
N LEU A 72 -1.44 5.27 -15.42
CA LEU A 72 -0.57 5.99 -16.36
C LEU A 72 0.57 5.11 -16.90
N GLY A 73 0.27 3.84 -17.17
CA GLY A 73 1.25 2.90 -17.69
C GLY A 73 2.25 2.37 -16.68
N LYS A 74 2.10 2.69 -15.39
CA LYS A 74 3.00 2.28 -14.31
C LYS A 74 2.28 1.35 -13.32
N CYS A 75 3.07 0.52 -12.64
CA CYS A 75 2.57 -0.22 -11.49
C CYS A 75 2.40 0.74 -10.32
N HIS A 76 1.17 1.14 -10.06
CA HIS A 76 0.86 2.08 -8.98
C HIS A 76 0.59 1.33 -7.69
N LEU A 77 1.47 1.54 -6.71
CA LEU A 77 1.34 0.93 -5.39
C LEU A 77 0.41 1.76 -4.53
N CYS A 78 -0.46 1.09 -3.79
CA CYS A 78 -1.41 1.78 -2.91
C CYS A 78 -1.71 0.95 -1.66
N ARG A 79 -2.22 1.64 -0.65
CA ARG A 79 -2.62 1.07 0.64
C ARG A 79 -1.52 0.21 1.27
N LEU A 80 -0.30 0.76 1.25
CA LEU A 80 0.87 0.13 1.85
C LEU A 80 0.83 0.34 3.36
N VAL A 81 0.97 -0.73 4.12
CA VAL A 81 1.01 -0.63 5.58
C VAL A 81 1.86 -1.75 6.16
N ILE A 82 2.56 -1.45 7.24
CA ILE A 82 3.37 -2.39 8.00
C ILE A 82 2.68 -2.63 9.35
N ASN A 83 2.67 -3.87 9.80
CA ASN A 83 2.16 -4.23 11.11
C ASN A 83 2.83 -3.33 12.17
N PRO A 84 2.03 -2.64 13.01
CA PRO A 84 2.58 -1.69 13.98
C PRO A 84 3.68 -2.26 14.88
N ILE A 85 3.59 -3.54 15.25
CA ILE A 85 4.60 -4.15 16.13
C ILE A 85 5.93 -4.44 15.43
N PHE A 86 5.97 -4.39 14.11
CA PHE A 86 7.19 -4.64 13.33
C PHE A 86 7.75 -3.39 12.65
N ARG A 87 7.23 -2.20 12.98
CA ARG A 87 7.72 -0.94 12.39
C ARG A 87 9.15 -0.66 12.83
N GLY A 88 9.88 0.07 11.99
CA GLY A 88 11.27 0.45 12.28
C GLY A 88 12.29 -0.64 12.00
N GLN A 89 11.90 -1.71 11.31
CA GLN A 89 12.79 -2.86 11.01
C GLN A 89 13.11 -3.01 9.52
N GLY A 90 12.82 -2.00 8.71
CA GLY A 90 13.10 -2.02 7.27
C GLY A 90 12.14 -2.89 6.45
N ILE A 91 11.04 -3.35 7.02
CA ILE A 91 10.08 -4.23 6.35
C ILE A 91 9.38 -3.53 5.19
N ALA A 92 9.13 -2.22 5.32
CA ALA A 92 8.48 -1.46 4.25
C ALA A 92 9.24 -1.52 2.93
N ALA A 93 10.58 -1.48 2.98
CA ALA A 93 11.40 -1.60 1.78
C ALA A 93 11.21 -2.96 1.09
N HIS A 94 11.09 -4.03 1.86
CA HIS A 94 10.82 -5.37 1.31
C HIS A 94 9.43 -5.44 0.67
N LEU A 95 8.43 -4.87 1.32
CA LEU A 95 7.06 -4.82 0.78
C LEU A 95 7.02 -4.08 -0.56
N ILE A 96 7.62 -2.90 -0.61
CA ILE A 96 7.67 -2.07 -1.81
C ILE A 96 8.38 -2.80 -2.95
N GLN A 97 9.54 -3.39 -2.66
CA GLN A 97 10.32 -4.11 -3.65
C GLN A 97 9.56 -5.31 -4.22
N GLN A 98 8.99 -6.13 -3.37
CA GLN A 98 8.28 -7.34 -3.80
C GLN A 98 7.01 -7.00 -4.57
N LEU A 99 6.24 -6.00 -4.13
CA LEU A 99 5.05 -5.55 -4.86
C LEU A 99 5.43 -4.95 -6.21
N SER A 100 6.51 -4.15 -6.26
CA SER A 100 6.96 -3.53 -7.52
C SER A 100 7.40 -4.58 -8.53
N VAL A 101 8.19 -5.55 -8.11
CA VAL A 101 8.65 -6.63 -9.00
C VAL A 101 7.47 -7.43 -9.51
N ARG A 102 6.60 -7.87 -8.62
CA ARG A 102 5.43 -8.67 -8.99
C ARG A 102 4.44 -7.88 -9.86
N GLY A 103 4.15 -6.65 -9.47
CA GLY A 103 3.20 -5.81 -10.18
C GLY A 103 3.68 -5.40 -11.55
N LYS A 104 4.96 -5.08 -11.70
CA LYS A 104 5.51 -4.76 -13.03
C LYS A 104 5.42 -5.94 -13.97
N ALA A 105 5.72 -7.13 -13.49
CA ALA A 105 5.60 -8.36 -14.29
C ALA A 105 4.13 -8.64 -14.64
N ASP A 106 3.25 -8.54 -13.67
CA ASP A 106 1.83 -8.82 -13.80
C ASP A 106 1.12 -7.84 -14.75
N LEU A 107 1.49 -6.56 -14.66
CA LEU A 107 0.87 -5.48 -15.43
C LEU A 107 1.62 -5.15 -16.72
N ASN A 108 2.72 -5.82 -16.99
CA ASN A 108 3.61 -5.53 -18.11
C ASN A 108 4.05 -4.05 -18.10
N ALA A 109 4.44 -3.56 -16.94
CA ALA A 109 4.90 -2.19 -16.72
C ALA A 109 6.40 -2.17 -16.45
N ASN A 110 7.06 -1.07 -16.81
CA ASN A 110 8.51 -0.91 -16.64
C ASN A 110 8.89 -0.09 -15.40
N SER A 111 7.91 0.58 -14.80
CA SER A 111 8.15 1.46 -13.66
C SER A 111 7.03 1.36 -12.65
N SER A 112 7.30 1.88 -11.45
CA SER A 112 6.35 1.91 -10.34
C SER A 112 6.05 3.36 -9.95
N SER A 113 4.90 3.58 -9.35
CA SER A 113 4.50 4.90 -8.84
C SER A 113 3.69 4.73 -7.55
N LEU A 114 3.55 5.84 -6.83
CA LEU A 114 2.69 5.89 -5.66
C LEU A 114 2.32 7.34 -5.34
N PHE A 115 1.32 7.50 -4.50
CA PHE A 115 1.01 8.76 -3.85
C PHE A 115 1.41 8.68 -2.38
N VAL A 116 1.87 9.79 -1.84
CA VAL A 116 2.20 9.90 -0.40
C VAL A 116 1.77 11.26 0.11
N VAL A 117 1.21 11.31 1.30
CA VAL A 117 0.84 12.57 1.94
C VAL A 117 2.10 13.39 2.23
N GLN A 118 2.08 14.68 1.88
CA GLN A 118 3.25 15.57 1.96
C GLN A 118 3.90 15.62 3.34
N ASN A 119 3.11 15.55 4.39
CA ASN A 119 3.63 15.63 5.76
C ASN A 119 4.05 14.28 6.34
N ASN A 120 3.96 13.20 5.56
CA ASN A 120 4.42 11.89 5.99
C ASN A 120 5.91 11.70 5.67
N GLY A 121 6.76 12.42 6.40
CA GLY A 121 8.20 12.44 6.15
C GLY A 121 8.87 11.09 6.29
N SER A 122 8.40 10.24 7.20
CA SER A 122 8.91 8.89 7.41
C SER A 122 8.68 8.01 6.17
N ALA A 123 7.47 8.04 5.62
CA ALA A 123 7.14 7.29 4.40
C ALA A 123 7.93 7.81 3.20
N ILE A 124 8.02 9.14 3.04
CA ILE A 124 8.77 9.74 1.94
C ILE A 124 10.23 9.28 1.94
N LYS A 125 10.88 9.29 3.11
CA LYS A 125 12.26 8.80 3.25
C LYS A 125 12.40 7.35 2.87
N THR A 126 11.45 6.52 3.28
CA THR A 126 11.44 5.09 2.93
C THR A 126 11.34 4.91 1.41
N TYR A 127 10.46 5.67 0.77
CA TYR A 127 10.28 5.59 -0.68
C TYR A 127 11.51 6.11 -1.43
N GLU A 128 12.10 7.20 -0.97
CA GLU A 128 13.34 7.71 -1.55
C GLU A 128 14.48 6.68 -1.47
N LYS A 129 14.64 6.03 -0.33
CA LYS A 129 15.64 4.97 -0.16
C LYS A 129 15.37 3.77 -1.08
N SER A 130 14.12 3.55 -1.45
CA SER A 130 13.73 2.47 -2.36
C SER A 130 13.83 2.86 -3.83
N GLY A 131 14.31 4.08 -4.13
CA GLY A 131 14.56 4.53 -5.49
C GLY A 131 13.46 5.41 -6.08
N PHE A 132 12.46 5.80 -5.30
CA PHE A 132 11.39 6.68 -5.77
C PHE A 132 11.82 8.15 -5.68
N THR A 133 11.39 8.93 -6.66
CA THR A 133 11.62 10.37 -6.69
C THR A 133 10.30 11.09 -6.94
N VAL A 134 10.19 12.30 -6.41
CA VAL A 134 9.01 13.15 -6.65
C VAL A 134 8.94 13.53 -8.12
N ALA A 135 7.76 13.40 -8.69
CA ALA A 135 7.51 13.74 -10.10
C ALA A 135 6.23 14.56 -10.23
N CYS A 136 6.08 15.26 -11.34
CA CYS A 136 4.85 15.96 -11.66
C CYS A 136 3.78 14.95 -12.10
N TYR A 137 2.62 15.03 -11.48
CA TYR A 137 1.48 14.24 -11.93
C TYR A 137 0.81 14.96 -13.11
N PRO A 138 0.60 14.29 -14.26
CA PRO A 138 0.10 14.96 -15.46
C PRO A 138 -1.37 15.37 -15.40
N GLU A 139 -2.11 14.90 -14.40
CA GLU A 139 -3.51 15.23 -14.20
C GLU A 139 -3.68 15.88 -12.82
N LYS A 140 -4.90 16.29 -12.50
CA LYS A 140 -5.20 16.80 -11.16
C LYS A 140 -5.21 15.64 -10.16
N ILE A 141 -4.39 15.75 -9.12
CA ILE A 141 -4.42 14.78 -8.02
C ILE A 141 -5.71 15.00 -7.22
N THR A 142 -6.55 13.96 -7.15
CA THR A 142 -7.83 14.04 -6.46
C THR A 142 -7.71 13.94 -4.93
N VAL A 143 -6.58 13.39 -4.45
CA VAL A 143 -6.31 13.29 -3.01
C VAL A 143 -5.50 14.52 -2.60
N LYS A 144 -6.04 15.27 -1.64
CA LYS A 144 -5.46 16.53 -1.18
C LYS A 144 -4.10 16.30 -0.50
N ASP A 145 -3.16 17.23 -0.74
CA ASP A 145 -1.84 17.28 -0.09
C ASP A 145 -0.99 16.02 -0.29
N CYS A 146 -1.11 15.38 -1.46
CA CYS A 146 -0.29 14.24 -1.82
C CYS A 146 0.80 14.60 -2.81
N LEU A 147 1.95 13.94 -2.65
CA LEU A 147 3.03 13.93 -3.64
C LEU A 147 2.88 12.69 -4.51
N TYR A 148 3.25 12.83 -5.77
CA TYR A 148 3.40 11.72 -6.71
C TYR A 148 4.86 11.34 -6.77
N MET A 149 5.18 10.06 -6.56
CA MET A 149 6.54 9.57 -6.62
C MET A 149 6.64 8.42 -7.63
N VAL A 150 7.76 8.36 -8.33
CA VAL A 150 7.99 7.40 -9.41
C VAL A 150 9.35 6.76 -9.24
N ASN A 151 9.43 5.47 -9.54
CA ASN A 151 10.66 4.70 -9.64
C ASN A 151 10.70 4.05 -11.04
N ASP A 152 11.50 4.64 -11.90
CA ASP A 152 11.67 4.16 -13.28
C ASP A 152 12.69 3.03 -13.39
#